data_e6ca01d0b863703dfe27978b59bf9bbd
#
_entry.id   e6ca01d0b863703dfe27978b59bf9bbd
#
_cell.length_a   1.000
_cell.length_b   1.000
_cell.length_c   1.000
_cell.angle_alpha   90.00
_cell.angle_beta   90.00
_cell.angle_gamma   90.00
#
_symmetry.space_group_name_H-M   'P 1'
#
loop_
_entity.id
_entity.type
_entity.pdbx_description
1 polymer ?
#
loop_
_entity_poly.entity_id
_entity_poly.type
_entity_poly.pdbx_seq_one_letter_code
_entity_poly.pdbx_strand_id
1 'polypeptide(L)'
;MDRIAALNDILTQNPNDTFARYGLAMEYSKQGDLDRSLAEFSILLKANPDYTPGCFMAAQTLARADRIADAKTMLTDGIASARRTGNLHAQSEMEAMLAELG
;
A
#
# COMPACT_ATOMS: atom_id res chain seq x y z
N MET A 1 15.43 0.18 -19.98
CA MET A 1 14.32 -0.65 -19.47
C MET A 1 13.52 0.17 -18.46
N ASP A 2 12.23 0.18 -18.57
CA ASP A 2 11.45 0.91 -17.60
C ASP A 2 11.34 0.13 -16.28
N ARG A 3 10.99 0.86 -15.22
CA ARG A 3 10.98 0.31 -13.87
C ARG A 3 9.90 -0.76 -13.70
N ILE A 4 8.74 -0.58 -14.36
CA ILE A 4 7.65 -1.55 -14.29
C ILE A 4 8.07 -2.89 -14.88
N ALA A 5 8.72 -2.88 -16.05
CA ALA A 5 9.21 -4.10 -16.68
C ALA A 5 10.23 -4.80 -15.78
N ALA A 6 11.16 -4.05 -15.19
CA ALA A 6 12.17 -4.60 -14.28
C ALA A 6 11.54 -5.26 -13.06
N LEU A 7 10.55 -4.60 -12.46
CA LEU A 7 9.84 -5.14 -11.30
C LEU A 7 9.03 -6.39 -11.64
N ASN A 8 8.38 -6.41 -12.81
CA ASN A 8 7.66 -7.58 -13.28
C ASN A 8 8.59 -8.77 -13.51
N ASP A 9 9.81 -8.54 -14.02
CA ASP A 9 10.80 -9.59 -14.19
C ASP A 9 11.16 -10.23 -12.83
N ILE A 10 11.34 -9.40 -11.79
CA ILE A 10 11.62 -9.91 -10.45
C ILE A 10 10.45 -10.77 -9.96
N LEU A 11 9.22 -10.30 -10.14
CA LEU A 11 8.01 -11.01 -9.70
C LEU A 11 7.75 -12.29 -10.50
N THR A 12 8.20 -12.35 -11.76
CA THR A 12 8.12 -13.58 -12.55
C THR A 12 8.98 -14.68 -11.92
N GLN A 13 10.15 -14.33 -11.42
CA GLN A 13 11.07 -15.28 -10.78
C GLN A 13 10.72 -15.52 -9.31
N ASN A 14 10.20 -14.51 -8.62
CA ASN A 14 9.83 -14.60 -7.23
C ASN A 14 8.50 -13.86 -7.00
N PRO A 15 7.36 -14.55 -7.20
CA PRO A 15 6.03 -13.91 -7.07
C PRO A 15 5.72 -13.38 -5.66
N ASN A 16 6.48 -13.83 -4.66
CA ASN A 16 6.28 -13.44 -3.26
C ASN A 16 7.23 -12.33 -2.80
N ASP A 17 7.97 -11.74 -3.73
CA ASP A 17 8.89 -10.64 -3.38
C ASP A 17 8.08 -9.39 -2.99
N THR A 18 8.00 -9.14 -1.69
CA THR A 18 7.22 -8.04 -1.13
C THR A 18 7.72 -6.68 -1.61
N PHE A 19 9.03 -6.48 -1.62
CA PHE A 19 9.62 -5.21 -2.04
C PHE A 19 9.33 -4.91 -3.50
N ALA A 20 9.46 -5.91 -4.38
CA ALA A 20 9.19 -5.72 -5.80
C ALA A 20 7.72 -5.41 -6.05
N ARG A 21 6.80 -6.07 -5.34
CA ARG A 21 5.37 -5.80 -5.50
C ARG A 21 4.99 -4.43 -4.97
N TYR A 22 5.57 -4.03 -3.84
CA TYR A 22 5.39 -2.67 -3.33
C TYR A 22 5.88 -1.64 -4.35
N GLY A 23 7.08 -1.85 -4.91
CA GLY A 23 7.63 -0.97 -5.94
C GLY A 23 6.73 -0.87 -7.15
N LEU A 24 6.16 -1.99 -7.60
CA LEU A 24 5.24 -2.02 -8.74
C LEU A 24 3.97 -1.21 -8.46
N ALA A 25 3.37 -1.41 -7.28
CA ALA A 25 2.19 -0.66 -6.87
C ALA A 25 2.48 0.85 -6.85
N MET A 26 3.64 1.24 -6.34
CA MET A 26 4.07 2.64 -6.27
C MET A 26 4.28 3.25 -7.66
N GLU A 27 4.85 2.49 -8.59
CA GLU A 27 5.04 2.99 -9.95
C GLU A 27 3.70 3.21 -10.67
N TYR A 28 2.76 2.30 -10.53
CA TYR A 28 1.42 2.50 -11.08
C TYR A 28 0.73 3.71 -10.47
N SER A 29 0.83 3.90 -9.15
CA SER A 29 0.26 5.05 -8.46
C SER A 29 0.86 6.36 -8.99
N LYS A 30 2.17 6.39 -9.16
CA LYS A 30 2.91 7.53 -9.68
C LYS A 30 2.48 7.90 -11.09
N GLN A 31 2.17 6.90 -11.93
CA GLN A 31 1.70 7.10 -13.29
C GLN A 31 0.22 7.46 -13.36
N GLY A 32 -0.49 7.45 -12.25
CA GLY A 32 -1.92 7.73 -12.21
C GLY A 32 -2.79 6.52 -12.54
N ASP A 33 -2.20 5.35 -12.72
CA ASP A 33 -2.95 4.11 -12.93
C ASP A 33 -3.35 3.53 -11.58
N LEU A 34 -4.36 4.15 -10.98
CA LEU A 34 -4.76 3.86 -9.60
C LEU A 34 -5.36 2.46 -9.46
N ASP A 35 -6.09 2.00 -10.47
CA ASP A 35 -6.70 0.66 -10.45
C ASP A 35 -5.65 -0.44 -10.39
N ARG A 36 -4.61 -0.35 -11.22
CA ARG A 36 -3.51 -1.33 -11.19
C ARG A 36 -2.71 -1.23 -9.91
N SER A 37 -2.46 -0.01 -9.44
CA SER A 37 -1.79 0.21 -8.15
C SER A 37 -2.53 -0.50 -7.02
N LEU A 38 -3.83 -0.30 -6.93
CA LEU A 38 -4.65 -0.91 -5.88
C LEU A 38 -4.70 -2.43 -5.99
N ALA A 39 -4.70 -2.97 -7.20
CA ALA A 39 -4.63 -4.42 -7.41
C ALA A 39 -3.34 -5.00 -6.85
N GLU A 40 -2.20 -4.33 -7.09
CA GLU A 40 -0.90 -4.78 -6.56
C GLU A 40 -0.84 -4.65 -5.03
N PHE A 41 -1.35 -3.56 -4.46
CA PHE A 41 -1.44 -3.43 -3.01
C PHE A 41 -2.31 -4.52 -2.39
N SER A 42 -3.40 -4.89 -3.04
CA SER A 42 -4.28 -5.95 -2.55
C SER A 42 -3.55 -7.30 -2.46
N ILE A 43 -2.80 -7.66 -3.50
CA ILE A 43 -2.00 -8.89 -3.50
C ILE A 43 -0.96 -8.84 -2.39
N LEU A 44 -0.25 -7.73 -2.28
CA LEU A 44 0.79 -7.51 -1.28
C LEU A 44 0.25 -7.69 0.14
N LEU A 45 -0.86 -7.03 0.46
CA LEU A 45 -1.39 -7.00 1.82
C LEU A 45 -2.12 -8.29 2.20
N LYS A 46 -2.63 -9.05 1.23
CA LYS A 46 -3.13 -10.40 1.51
C LYS A 46 -2.01 -11.34 1.92
N ALA A 47 -0.85 -11.22 1.27
CA ALA A 47 0.31 -12.04 1.59
C ALA A 47 1.03 -11.57 2.86
N ASN A 48 1.02 -10.26 3.13
CA ASN A 48 1.73 -9.66 4.24
C ASN A 48 0.90 -8.51 4.85
N PRO A 49 -0.10 -8.84 5.70
CA PRO A 49 -0.98 -7.82 6.28
C PRO A 49 -0.27 -6.80 7.15
N ASP A 50 0.90 -7.14 7.67
CA ASP A 50 1.67 -6.28 8.58
C ASP A 50 2.70 -5.42 7.87
N TYR A 51 2.67 -5.38 6.54
CA TYR A 51 3.54 -4.49 5.78
C TYR A 51 2.96 -3.07 5.81
N THR A 52 3.26 -2.34 6.89
CA THR A 52 2.65 -1.03 7.17
C THR A 52 2.91 0.02 6.10
N PRO A 53 4.09 0.09 5.43
CA PRO A 53 4.26 1.03 4.32
C PRO A 53 3.24 0.80 3.21
N GLY A 54 2.89 -0.46 2.95
CA GLY A 54 1.86 -0.82 1.97
C GLY A 54 0.48 -0.34 2.38
N CYS A 55 0.12 -0.48 3.65
CA CYS A 55 -1.16 0.01 4.17
C CYS A 55 -1.28 1.52 3.99
N PHE A 56 -0.23 2.26 4.36
CA PHE A 56 -0.23 3.72 4.28
C PHE A 56 -0.35 4.20 2.82
N MET A 57 0.46 3.64 1.94
CA MET A 57 0.47 4.04 0.54
C MET A 57 -0.80 3.59 -0.21
N ALA A 58 -1.35 2.43 0.15
CA ALA A 58 -2.64 2.00 -0.39
C ALA A 58 -3.75 2.98 0.02
N ALA A 59 -3.75 3.43 1.27
CA ALA A 59 -4.71 4.42 1.75
C ALA A 59 -4.58 5.74 1.00
N GLN A 60 -3.36 6.21 0.77
CA GLN A 60 -3.14 7.43 -0.03
C GLN A 60 -3.66 7.28 -1.45
N THR A 61 -3.43 6.13 -2.06
CA THR A 61 -3.90 5.84 -3.42
C THR A 61 -5.43 5.79 -3.48
N LEU A 62 -6.06 5.18 -2.48
CA LEU A 62 -7.52 5.15 -2.36
C LEU A 62 -8.10 6.56 -2.22
N ALA A 63 -7.47 7.40 -1.39
CA ALA A 63 -7.91 8.78 -1.22
C ALA A 63 -7.77 9.59 -2.51
N ARG A 64 -6.68 9.38 -3.27
CA ARG A 64 -6.49 10.02 -4.57
C ARG A 64 -7.53 9.58 -5.60
N ALA A 65 -8.02 8.35 -5.47
CA ALA A 65 -9.09 7.80 -6.32
C ALA A 65 -10.49 8.21 -5.85
N ASP A 66 -10.56 9.09 -4.86
CA ASP A 66 -11.81 9.55 -4.23
C ASP A 66 -12.59 8.40 -3.57
N ARG A 67 -11.89 7.37 -3.14
CA ARG A 67 -12.46 6.22 -2.41
C ARG A 67 -12.19 6.40 -0.92
N ILE A 68 -12.79 7.43 -0.33
CA ILE A 68 -12.47 7.85 1.04
C ILE A 68 -12.87 6.80 2.08
N ALA A 69 -14.02 6.18 1.95
CA ALA A 69 -14.47 5.14 2.89
C ALA A 69 -13.49 3.95 2.91
N ASP A 70 -13.03 3.54 1.74
CA ASP A 70 -12.05 2.45 1.63
C ASP A 70 -10.69 2.87 2.21
N ALA A 71 -10.30 4.12 2.00
CA ALA A 71 -9.07 4.65 2.58
C ALA A 71 -9.11 4.60 4.11
N LYS A 72 -10.24 4.99 4.70
CA LYS A 72 -10.42 4.93 6.17
C LYS A 72 -10.36 3.50 6.70
N THR A 73 -10.97 2.55 6.00
CA THR A 73 -10.89 1.13 6.37
C THR A 73 -9.45 0.64 6.32
N MET A 74 -8.73 0.98 5.25
CA MET A 74 -7.32 0.61 5.11
C MET A 74 -6.46 1.19 6.24
N LEU A 75 -6.70 2.45 6.61
CA LEU A 75 -5.96 3.08 7.70
C LEU A 75 -6.29 2.43 9.05
N THR A 76 -7.55 2.10 9.29
CA THR A 76 -7.96 1.43 10.52
C THR A 76 -7.25 0.08 10.67
N ASP A 77 -7.22 -0.70 9.60
CA ASP A 77 -6.51 -1.99 9.58
C ASP A 77 -5.01 -1.81 9.74
N GLY A 78 -4.44 -0.81 9.07
CA GLY A 78 -3.01 -0.50 9.16
C GLY A 78 -2.60 -0.04 10.55
N ILE A 79 -3.43 0.77 11.21
CA ILE A 79 -3.19 1.22 12.59
C ILE A 79 -3.19 0.02 13.54
N ALA A 80 -4.13 -0.90 13.39
CA ALA A 80 -4.18 -2.11 14.20
C ALA A 80 -2.94 -2.96 14.00
N SER A 81 -2.49 -3.10 12.76
CA SER A 81 -1.26 -3.81 12.41
C SER A 81 -0.04 -3.15 13.04
N ALA A 82 0.06 -1.83 12.94
CA ALA A 82 1.18 -1.08 13.51
C ALA A 82 1.24 -1.24 15.04
N ARG A 83 0.09 -1.20 15.71
CA ARG A 83 0.02 -1.47 17.15
C ARG A 83 0.51 -2.86 17.50
N ARG A 84 0.02 -3.86 16.78
CA ARG A 84 0.34 -5.27 17.03
C ARG A 84 1.84 -5.53 16.85
N THR A 85 2.47 -4.85 15.90
CA THR A 85 3.89 -5.04 15.59
C THR A 85 4.80 -4.03 16.30
N GLY A 86 4.26 -3.12 17.11
CA GLY A 86 5.04 -2.14 17.84
C GLY A 86 5.63 -1.03 16.97
N ASN A 87 5.07 -0.77 15.81
CA ASN A 87 5.56 0.26 14.89
C ASN A 87 4.86 1.60 15.17
N LEU A 88 5.39 2.33 16.17
CA LEU A 88 4.79 3.57 16.65
C LEU A 88 4.81 4.68 15.58
N HIS A 89 5.86 4.72 14.76
CA HIS A 89 5.97 5.73 13.71
C HIS A 89 4.86 5.55 12.66
N ALA A 90 4.70 4.33 12.17
CA ALA A 90 3.65 4.02 11.21
C ALA A 90 2.26 4.25 11.78
N GLN A 91 2.04 3.87 13.04
CA GLN A 91 0.77 4.12 13.74
C GLN A 91 0.44 5.61 13.76
N SER A 92 1.40 6.43 14.16
CA SER A 92 1.22 7.88 14.27
C SER A 92 0.90 8.52 12.92
N GLU A 93 1.63 8.13 11.86
CA GLU A 93 1.37 8.64 10.51
C GLU A 93 -0.03 8.29 10.01
N MET A 94 -0.44 7.04 10.22
CA MET A 94 -1.75 6.59 9.77
C MET A 94 -2.89 7.21 10.58
N GLU A 95 -2.70 7.40 11.88
CA GLU A 95 -3.68 8.12 12.71
C GLU A 95 -3.85 9.57 12.26
N ALA A 96 -2.75 10.24 11.92
CA ALA A 96 -2.80 11.61 11.42
C ALA A 96 -3.57 11.69 10.10
N MET A 97 -3.29 10.78 9.17
CA MET A 97 -4.02 10.74 7.90
C MET A 97 -5.50 10.45 8.08
N LEU A 98 -5.83 9.51 8.97
CA LEU A 98 -7.24 9.18 9.26
C LEU A 98 -7.99 10.39 9.79
N ALA A 99 -7.36 11.17 10.67
CA ALA A 99 -7.94 12.40 11.21
C ALA A 99 -8.19 13.44 10.08
N GLU A 100 -7.27 13.55 9.12
CA GLU A 100 -7.42 14.45 7.97
C GLU A 100 -8.57 14.06 7.06
N LEU A 101 -8.87 12.80 6.94
CA LEU A 101 -9.96 12.32 6.08
C LEU A 101 -11.33 12.54 6.72
N GLY A 102 -11.37 12.82 7.99
CA GLY A 102 -12.60 13.09 8.74
C GLY A 102 -13.26 11.81 9.23
#